data_d822d5332e37cb6c87a9f09550b858e1
#
_entry.id   d822d5332e37cb6c87a9f09550b858e1
#
_cell.length_a   1.000
_cell.length_b   1.000
_cell.length_c   1.000
_cell.angle_alpha   90.00
_cell.angle_beta   90.00
_cell.angle_gamma   90.00
#
_symmetry.space_group_name_H-M   'P 1'
#
loop_
_entity.id
_entity.type
_entity.pdbx_description
1 polymer ?
#
loop_
_entity_poly.entity_id
_entity_poly.type
_entity_poly.pdbx_seq_one_letter_code
_entity_poly.pdbx_strand_id
1 'polypeptide(L)'
;MAVPADTGRNKMASPPRQSARGSVPAAGKERFRVDLPTYHADCDANYLRLCKLMPELADNQSWRYQIPNGTLEVAVLDRSRYTTEVCLQASASVSSDKDKHWLTPPPITVRLYHDARMAEVVAVNGQGPVGGDGLNFRYPNPAMHNEDERQQVNRYLSEWLAHCLANGRAEVTLPFGTQPPT
;
A
#
# COMPACT_ATOMS: atom_id res chain seq x y z
N MET A 1 1.75 64.94 73.68
CA MET A 1 2.47 65.83 72.79
C MET A 1 2.73 65.17 71.49
N ALA A 2 2.36 65.79 70.42
CA ALA A 2 2.05 65.24 69.14
C ALA A 2 3.23 64.91 68.30
N VAL A 3 3.14 63.80 67.57
CA VAL A 3 3.94 63.39 66.46
C VAL A 3 3.22 63.71 65.19
N PRO A 4 3.79 64.15 64.09
CA PRO A 4 3.23 63.90 62.79
C PRO A 4 4.09 62.93 61.97
N ALA A 5 3.37 62.02 61.34
CA ALA A 5 3.84 61.10 60.34
C ALA A 5 4.13 61.79 59.03
N ASP A 6 5.19 61.33 58.39
CA ASP A 6 5.49 61.65 56.99
C ASP A 6 5.41 60.40 56.14
N THR A 7 4.52 60.47 55.15
CA THR A 7 4.17 59.32 54.28
C THR A 7 4.89 59.50 52.94
N GLY A 8 6.09 58.89 52.83
CA GLY A 8 6.78 58.81 51.56
C GLY A 8 6.19 57.76 50.61
N ARG A 9 5.39 58.18 49.63
CA ARG A 9 4.82 57.34 48.59
C ARG A 9 5.83 57.10 47.47
N ASN A 10 6.48 55.93 47.54
CA ASN A 10 7.38 55.48 46.51
C ASN A 10 6.60 54.97 45.29
N LYS A 11 6.58 55.73 44.19
CA LYS A 11 6.06 55.32 42.89
C LYS A 11 7.02 54.35 42.22
N MET A 12 6.77 53.07 42.32
CA MET A 12 7.42 52.08 41.47
C MET A 12 6.93 52.25 40.04
N ALA A 13 7.84 52.60 39.15
CA ALA A 13 7.62 52.66 37.73
C ALA A 13 7.51 51.23 37.18
N SER A 14 6.38 50.96 36.50
CA SER A 14 6.19 49.67 35.79
C SER A 14 7.12 49.60 34.58
N PRO A 15 7.72 48.43 34.28
CA PRO A 15 8.55 48.25 33.09
C PRO A 15 7.69 48.23 31.80
N PRO A 16 8.25 48.67 30.66
CA PRO A 16 7.52 48.73 29.41
C PRO A 16 7.14 47.30 28.91
N ARG A 17 5.91 47.14 28.54
CA ARG A 17 5.39 45.92 27.85
C ARG A 17 6.12 45.80 26.54
N GLN A 18 6.99 44.78 26.39
CA GLN A 18 7.50 44.33 25.11
C GLN A 18 6.38 43.57 24.36
N SER A 19 5.67 44.27 23.48
CA SER A 19 4.82 43.68 22.48
C SER A 19 5.59 43.47 21.19
N ALA A 20 6.17 42.29 21.05
CA ALA A 20 6.60 41.79 19.76
C ALA A 20 6.54 40.26 19.77
N ARG A 21 5.33 39.69 19.83
CA ARG A 21 5.13 38.34 19.31
C ARG A 21 4.96 38.49 17.80
N GLY A 22 6.05 38.37 17.08
CA GLY A 22 6.03 38.07 15.67
C GLY A 22 5.25 36.77 15.50
N SER A 23 4.03 36.84 14.97
CA SER A 23 3.31 35.67 14.49
C SER A 23 4.12 35.07 13.35
N VAL A 24 4.83 33.99 13.62
CA VAL A 24 5.35 33.10 12.57
C VAL A 24 4.12 32.67 11.77
N PRO A 25 4.03 32.95 10.44
CA PRO A 25 2.92 32.46 9.66
C PRO A 25 2.97 30.95 9.75
N ALA A 26 1.87 30.34 10.22
CA ALA A 26 1.69 28.91 10.19
C ALA A 26 1.92 28.48 8.73
N ALA A 27 2.97 27.73 8.44
CA ALA A 27 3.22 27.15 7.13
C ALA A 27 1.95 26.38 6.78
N GLY A 28 1.18 26.91 5.83
CA GLY A 28 -0.05 26.29 5.37
C GLY A 28 0.33 24.89 4.90
N LYS A 29 -0.30 23.87 5.50
CA LYS A 29 -0.10 22.47 5.12
C LYS A 29 -0.41 22.40 3.63
N GLU A 30 0.63 22.22 2.81
CA GLU A 30 0.48 22.15 1.37
C GLU A 30 -0.44 20.97 1.06
N ARG A 31 -1.54 21.23 0.35
CA ARG A 31 -2.49 20.16 0.00
C ARG A 31 -1.80 19.19 -0.92
N PHE A 32 -1.81 17.92 -0.54
CA PHE A 32 -1.32 16.83 -1.39
C PHE A 32 -2.03 16.89 -2.76
N ARG A 33 -1.25 16.88 -3.83
CA ARG A 33 -1.76 16.78 -5.20
C ARG A 33 -1.31 15.44 -5.76
N VAL A 34 -2.30 14.63 -6.15
CA VAL A 34 -2.04 13.35 -6.81
C VAL A 34 -1.38 13.62 -8.16
N ASP A 35 -0.23 13.01 -8.42
CA ASP A 35 0.37 12.94 -9.75
C ASP A 35 -0.34 11.85 -10.55
N LEU A 36 -1.45 12.22 -11.21
CA LEU A 36 -2.27 11.30 -11.99
C LEU A 36 -1.51 10.62 -13.13
N PRO A 37 -0.65 11.30 -13.92
CA PRO A 37 0.14 10.65 -14.95
C PRO A 37 1.02 9.52 -14.41
N THR A 38 1.76 9.76 -13.33
CA THR A 38 2.60 8.72 -12.70
C THR A 38 1.75 7.60 -12.12
N TYR A 39 0.63 7.92 -11.46
CA TYR A 39 -0.29 6.92 -10.94
C TYR A 39 -0.85 6.00 -12.04
N HIS A 40 -1.30 6.56 -13.17
CA HIS A 40 -1.80 5.78 -14.30
C HIS A 40 -0.69 4.92 -14.91
N ALA A 41 0.53 5.45 -15.05
CA ALA A 41 1.67 4.67 -15.56
C ALA A 41 1.98 3.46 -14.67
N ASP A 42 1.90 3.61 -13.34
CA ASP A 42 2.04 2.48 -12.40
C ASP A 42 0.92 1.45 -12.59
N CYS A 43 -0.33 1.89 -12.74
CA CYS A 43 -1.48 1.00 -12.95
C CYS A 43 -1.40 0.24 -14.29
N ASP A 44 -0.97 0.90 -15.38
CA ASP A 44 -0.73 0.28 -16.69
C ASP A 44 0.39 -0.75 -16.60
N ALA A 45 1.50 -0.40 -15.95
CA ALA A 45 2.62 -1.31 -15.74
C ALA A 45 2.23 -2.53 -14.89
N ASN A 46 1.41 -2.33 -13.86
CA ASN A 46 0.88 -3.40 -13.01
C ASN A 46 0.03 -4.38 -13.83
N TYR A 47 -0.86 -3.86 -14.68
CA TYR A 47 -1.67 -4.68 -15.57
C TYR A 47 -0.82 -5.56 -16.48
N LEU A 48 0.16 -4.97 -17.17
CA LEU A 48 1.04 -5.70 -18.08
C LEU A 48 1.87 -6.77 -17.37
N ARG A 49 2.35 -6.49 -16.16
CA ARG A 49 3.11 -7.45 -15.35
C ARG A 49 2.23 -8.59 -14.86
N LEU A 50 1.01 -8.29 -14.40
CA LEU A 50 0.05 -9.31 -13.98
C LEU A 50 -0.36 -10.22 -15.14
N CYS A 51 -0.61 -9.67 -16.33
CA CYS A 51 -0.89 -10.48 -17.52
C CYS A 51 0.26 -11.46 -17.86
N LYS A 52 1.52 -11.07 -17.61
CA LYS A 52 2.68 -11.97 -17.77
C LYS A 52 2.75 -13.04 -16.70
N LEU A 53 2.36 -12.73 -15.47
CA LEU A 53 2.31 -13.69 -14.35
C LEU A 53 1.08 -14.62 -14.42
N MET A 54 0.09 -14.29 -15.21
CA MET A 54 -1.15 -15.06 -15.32
C MET A 54 -1.41 -15.45 -16.78
N PRO A 55 -0.57 -16.31 -17.37
CA PRO A 55 -0.85 -16.84 -18.71
C PRO A 55 -2.16 -17.64 -18.68
N GLU A 56 -2.89 -17.59 -19.79
CA GLU A 56 -4.17 -18.32 -19.92
C GLU A 56 -5.16 -17.95 -18.79
N LEU A 57 -5.26 -16.65 -18.48
CA LEU A 57 -6.12 -16.17 -17.39
C LEU A 57 -7.58 -16.65 -17.53
N ALA A 58 -8.07 -16.90 -18.75
CA ALA A 58 -9.43 -17.36 -18.98
C ALA A 58 -9.68 -18.75 -18.37
N ASP A 59 -8.70 -19.65 -18.40
CA ASP A 59 -8.82 -21.05 -18.07
C ASP A 59 -8.30 -21.41 -16.68
N ASN A 60 -7.29 -20.67 -16.22
CA ASN A 60 -6.61 -20.93 -14.95
C ASN A 60 -7.20 -20.09 -13.81
N GLN A 61 -7.20 -20.67 -12.59
CA GLN A 61 -7.67 -20.03 -11.37
C GLN A 61 -6.52 -19.59 -10.44
N SER A 62 -5.35 -20.19 -10.59
CA SER A 62 -4.18 -19.87 -9.76
C SER A 62 -2.87 -20.16 -10.46
N TRP A 63 -1.84 -19.45 -10.04
CA TRP A 63 -0.45 -19.62 -10.50
C TRP A 63 0.47 -19.60 -9.31
N ARG A 64 1.54 -20.39 -9.38
CA ARG A 64 2.56 -20.46 -8.33
C ARG A 64 3.96 -20.27 -8.92
N TYR A 65 4.75 -19.45 -8.23
CA TYR A 65 6.11 -19.09 -8.65
C TYR A 65 7.06 -19.23 -7.47
N GLN A 66 8.21 -19.85 -7.71
CA GLN A 66 9.33 -19.81 -6.78
C GLN A 66 10.03 -18.47 -6.92
N ILE A 67 10.16 -17.72 -5.82
CA ILE A 67 10.90 -16.46 -5.72
C ILE A 67 12.06 -16.64 -4.75
N PRO A 68 13.11 -15.79 -4.76
CA PRO A 68 14.32 -16.00 -3.96
C PRO A 68 14.08 -16.24 -2.47
N ASN A 69 13.03 -15.64 -1.90
CA ASN A 69 12.73 -15.73 -0.47
C ASN A 69 11.48 -16.57 -0.15
N GLY A 70 10.98 -17.35 -1.12
CA GLY A 70 9.78 -18.15 -0.89
C GLY A 70 8.97 -18.43 -2.14
N THR A 71 7.67 -18.47 -1.99
CA THR A 71 6.72 -18.76 -3.06
C THR A 71 5.74 -17.59 -3.20
N LEU A 72 5.50 -17.15 -4.42
CA LEU A 72 4.39 -16.27 -4.77
C LEU A 72 3.23 -17.12 -5.28
N GLU A 73 2.08 -16.98 -4.69
CA GLU A 73 0.81 -17.52 -5.17
C GLU A 73 -0.08 -16.38 -5.66
N VAL A 74 -0.64 -16.55 -6.85
CA VAL A 74 -1.61 -15.63 -7.45
C VAL A 74 -2.89 -16.42 -7.64
N ALA A 75 -3.99 -16.01 -7.00
CA ALA A 75 -5.28 -16.70 -7.07
C ALA A 75 -6.37 -15.74 -7.56
N VAL A 76 -7.23 -16.20 -8.45
CA VAL A 76 -8.41 -15.44 -8.90
C VAL A 76 -9.47 -15.52 -7.81
N LEU A 77 -9.93 -14.35 -7.36
CA LEU A 77 -11.03 -14.22 -6.39
C LEU A 77 -12.37 -14.07 -7.07
N ASP A 78 -12.43 -13.21 -8.09
CA ASP A 78 -13.65 -12.96 -8.88
C ASP A 78 -13.28 -12.69 -10.34
N ARG A 79 -14.20 -13.05 -11.23
CA ARG A 79 -14.06 -12.82 -12.66
C ARG A 79 -15.37 -12.35 -13.24
N SER A 80 -15.35 -11.13 -13.73
CA SER A 80 -16.46 -10.48 -14.42
C SER A 80 -16.06 -10.18 -15.87
N ARG A 81 -17.04 -9.73 -16.67
CA ARG A 81 -16.82 -9.50 -18.11
C ARG A 81 -15.66 -8.55 -18.43
N TYR A 82 -15.47 -7.52 -17.63
CA TYR A 82 -14.48 -6.46 -17.86
C TYR A 82 -13.45 -6.34 -16.75
N THR A 83 -13.65 -7.05 -15.65
CA THR A 83 -12.77 -6.98 -14.47
C THR A 83 -12.44 -8.37 -13.94
N THR A 84 -11.23 -8.51 -13.41
CA THR A 84 -10.81 -9.71 -12.65
C THR A 84 -10.18 -9.25 -11.35
N GLU A 85 -10.58 -9.85 -10.24
CA GLU A 85 -9.91 -9.66 -8.95
C GLU A 85 -9.00 -10.84 -8.65
N VAL A 86 -7.79 -10.52 -8.25
CA VAL A 86 -6.77 -11.53 -7.89
C VAL A 86 -6.16 -11.21 -6.53
N CYS A 87 -5.84 -12.24 -5.78
CA CYS A 87 -5.06 -12.16 -4.56
C CYS A 87 -3.63 -12.60 -4.85
N LEU A 88 -2.67 -11.76 -4.48
CA LEU A 88 -1.26 -12.08 -4.48
C LEU A 88 -0.81 -12.36 -3.05
N GLN A 89 -0.31 -13.55 -2.80
CA GLN A 89 0.18 -13.96 -1.49
C GLN A 89 1.60 -14.50 -1.63
N ALA A 90 2.55 -13.89 -0.89
CA ALA A 90 3.88 -14.44 -0.74
C ALA A 90 3.94 -15.29 0.53
N SER A 91 4.63 -16.42 0.46
CA SER A 91 4.97 -17.23 1.62
C SER A 91 6.48 -17.38 1.70
N ALA A 92 7.05 -17.18 2.90
CA ALA A 92 8.48 -17.40 3.09
C ALA A 92 8.82 -18.88 2.95
N SER A 93 9.94 -19.19 2.28
CA SER A 93 10.53 -20.53 2.28
C SER A 93 10.89 -20.89 3.73
N VAL A 94 10.41 -22.04 4.19
CA VAL A 94 10.54 -22.54 5.56
C VAL A 94 12.02 -22.75 5.92
N SER A 95 12.68 -21.71 6.36
CA SER A 95 13.82 -21.83 7.26
C SER A 95 13.31 -21.47 8.66
N SER A 96 13.60 -22.35 9.61
CA SER A 96 13.07 -22.49 10.96
C SER A 96 13.19 -21.28 11.92
N ASP A 97 13.16 -20.08 11.39
CA ASP A 97 13.31 -18.85 12.15
C ASP A 97 11.94 -18.18 12.26
N LYS A 98 11.26 -18.41 13.39
CA LYS A 98 9.96 -17.82 13.73
C LYS A 98 9.98 -16.29 13.70
N ASP A 99 11.18 -15.70 13.61
CA ASP A 99 11.40 -14.25 13.65
C ASP A 99 11.33 -13.58 12.26
N LYS A 100 11.15 -14.34 11.16
CA LYS A 100 11.11 -13.77 9.80
C LYS A 100 9.71 -13.53 9.24
N HIS A 101 8.66 -13.71 10.03
CA HIS A 101 7.28 -13.43 9.62
C HIS A 101 7.08 -11.96 9.14
N TRP A 102 7.84 -11.01 9.69
CA TRP A 102 7.80 -9.60 9.28
C TRP A 102 8.37 -9.32 7.88
N LEU A 103 9.11 -10.29 7.29
CA LEU A 103 9.67 -10.18 5.93
C LEU A 103 8.70 -10.65 4.84
N THR A 104 7.58 -11.26 5.21
CA THR A 104 6.58 -11.72 4.26
C THR A 104 5.62 -10.58 3.95
N PRO A 105 5.52 -10.12 2.69
CA PRO A 105 4.56 -9.11 2.33
C PRO A 105 3.13 -9.57 2.67
N PRO A 106 2.29 -8.66 3.14
CA PRO A 106 0.89 -8.97 3.37
C PRO A 106 0.19 -9.38 2.07
N PRO A 107 -0.87 -10.21 2.12
CA PRO A 107 -1.67 -10.49 0.94
C PRO A 107 -2.25 -9.21 0.36
N ILE A 108 -2.13 -9.06 -0.95
CA ILE A 108 -2.61 -7.90 -1.71
C ILE A 108 -3.70 -8.34 -2.67
N THR A 109 -4.86 -7.70 -2.61
CA THR A 109 -5.92 -7.89 -3.60
C THR A 109 -5.82 -6.80 -4.66
N VAL A 110 -5.78 -7.21 -5.91
CA VAL A 110 -5.65 -6.33 -7.08
C VAL A 110 -6.84 -6.56 -8.01
N ARG A 111 -7.42 -5.48 -8.49
CA ARG A 111 -8.45 -5.52 -9.52
C ARG A 111 -7.87 -5.10 -10.86
N LEU A 112 -8.02 -5.96 -11.87
CA LEU A 112 -7.66 -5.70 -13.25
C LEU A 112 -8.89 -5.18 -13.99
N TYR A 113 -8.71 -4.09 -14.74
CA TYR A 113 -9.71 -3.50 -15.65
C TYR A 113 -9.25 -3.78 -17.08
N HIS A 114 -9.86 -4.76 -17.74
CA HIS A 114 -9.39 -5.27 -19.03
C HIS A 114 -9.59 -4.28 -20.18
N ASP A 115 -10.65 -3.50 -20.14
CA ASP A 115 -10.96 -2.45 -21.11
C ASP A 115 -10.00 -1.26 -21.01
N ALA A 116 -9.67 -0.84 -19.79
CA ALA A 116 -8.72 0.24 -19.53
C ALA A 116 -7.25 -0.21 -19.58
N ARG A 117 -6.99 -1.54 -19.51
CA ARG A 117 -5.65 -2.14 -19.34
C ARG A 117 -4.90 -1.64 -18.12
N MET A 118 -5.62 -1.43 -17.04
CA MET A 118 -5.09 -0.95 -15.76
C MET A 118 -5.30 -1.99 -14.66
N ALA A 119 -4.41 -2.01 -13.68
CA ALA A 119 -4.58 -2.81 -12.48
C ALA A 119 -4.28 -1.97 -11.23
N GLU A 120 -5.14 -2.06 -10.25
CA GLU A 120 -5.13 -1.25 -9.05
C GLU A 120 -5.27 -2.12 -7.81
N VAL A 121 -4.51 -1.79 -6.76
CA VAL A 121 -4.68 -2.41 -5.44
C VAL A 121 -5.99 -1.96 -4.82
N VAL A 122 -6.82 -2.92 -4.45
CA VAL A 122 -8.13 -2.67 -3.81
C VAL A 122 -8.14 -3.06 -2.34
N ALA A 123 -7.26 -3.97 -1.91
CA ALA A 123 -7.12 -4.32 -0.50
C ALA A 123 -5.71 -4.80 -0.16
N VAL A 124 -5.31 -4.59 1.10
CA VAL A 124 -4.08 -5.13 1.69
C VAL A 124 -4.48 -5.84 2.99
N ASN A 125 -3.95 -7.03 3.27
CA ASN A 125 -4.35 -7.87 4.41
C ASN A 125 -5.85 -8.25 4.45
N GLY A 126 -6.54 -8.27 3.32
CA GLY A 126 -7.99 -8.40 3.32
C GLY A 126 -8.73 -7.19 3.89
N GLN A 127 -7.99 -6.16 4.32
CA GLN A 127 -8.53 -4.87 4.74
C GLN A 127 -8.38 -3.89 3.57
N GLY A 128 -9.48 -3.56 2.98
CA GLY A 128 -9.53 -2.62 1.87
C GLY A 128 -10.75 -1.72 2.00
N PRO A 129 -10.91 -0.80 1.06
CA PRO A 129 -12.17 -0.07 0.91
C PRO A 129 -13.35 -1.00 0.66
N VAL A 130 -13.07 -2.26 0.33
CA VAL A 130 -14.06 -3.33 0.18
C VAL A 130 -14.28 -3.94 1.56
N GLY A 131 -15.26 -3.46 2.30
CA GLY A 131 -15.75 -4.14 3.50
C GLY A 131 -16.19 -5.55 3.12
N GLY A 132 -15.79 -6.54 3.89
CA GLY A 132 -15.93 -8.00 3.86
C GLY A 132 -16.96 -8.73 2.95
N ASP A 133 -17.81 -8.03 2.25
CA ASP A 133 -18.86 -8.59 1.39
C ASP A 133 -18.64 -8.33 -0.11
N GLY A 134 -17.39 -8.08 -0.51
CA GLY A 134 -16.95 -8.13 -1.92
C GLY A 134 -17.41 -7.00 -2.83
N LEU A 135 -18.36 -6.14 -2.46
CA LEU A 135 -18.97 -5.18 -3.38
C LEU A 135 -19.19 -3.76 -2.83
N ASN A 136 -18.86 -3.48 -1.57
CA ASN A 136 -19.08 -2.17 -0.99
C ASN A 136 -17.79 -1.34 -0.95
N PHE A 137 -17.52 -0.64 -2.04
CA PHE A 137 -16.54 0.44 -2.05
C PHE A 137 -17.00 1.59 -1.16
N ARG A 138 -16.59 1.58 0.10
CA ARG A 138 -16.85 2.73 0.98
C ARG A 138 -15.71 3.74 0.80
N TYR A 139 -15.98 4.79 0.06
CA TYR A 139 -15.10 5.95 -0.02
C TYR A 139 -15.62 7.08 0.88
N PRO A 140 -14.80 7.75 1.68
CA PRO A 140 -13.37 7.50 1.89
C PRO A 140 -13.13 6.26 2.76
N ASN A 141 -11.97 5.57 2.53
CA ASN A 141 -11.55 4.43 3.33
C ASN A 141 -11.25 4.90 4.77
N PRO A 142 -11.99 4.45 5.78
CA PRO A 142 -11.76 4.88 7.17
C PRO A 142 -10.40 4.44 7.74
N ALA A 143 -9.76 3.42 7.12
CA ALA A 143 -8.42 2.97 7.47
C ALA A 143 -7.30 3.69 6.69
N MET A 144 -7.64 4.64 5.84
CA MET A 144 -6.68 5.42 5.05
C MET A 144 -5.94 6.41 5.94
N HIS A 145 -4.66 6.19 6.14
CA HIS A 145 -3.85 7.00 7.06
C HIS A 145 -3.27 8.25 6.40
N ASN A 146 -2.99 8.21 5.09
CA ASN A 146 -2.39 9.30 4.31
C ASN A 146 -3.12 9.53 3.00
N GLU A 147 -3.09 10.78 2.52
CA GLU A 147 -3.72 11.17 1.25
C GLU A 147 -3.06 10.50 0.02
N ASP A 148 -1.79 10.09 0.14
CA ASP A 148 -0.97 9.45 -0.89
C ASP A 148 -0.89 7.91 -0.78
N GLU A 149 -1.57 7.31 0.21
CA GLU A 149 -1.54 5.87 0.47
C GLU A 149 -1.83 5.04 -0.78
N ARG A 150 -2.86 5.41 -1.54
CA ARG A 150 -3.26 4.72 -2.76
C ARG A 150 -2.13 4.72 -3.82
N GLN A 151 -1.45 5.84 -3.99
CA GLN A 151 -0.34 5.96 -4.92
C GLN A 151 0.85 5.11 -4.46
N GLN A 152 1.19 5.17 -3.17
CA GLN A 152 2.30 4.41 -2.60
C GLN A 152 2.09 2.89 -2.72
N VAL A 153 0.87 2.40 -2.45
CA VAL A 153 0.55 0.97 -2.52
C VAL A 153 0.60 0.46 -3.96
N ASN A 154 0.10 1.23 -4.94
CA ASN A 154 0.19 0.86 -6.35
C ASN A 154 1.63 0.88 -6.88
N ARG A 155 2.44 1.83 -6.44
CA ARG A 155 3.87 1.88 -6.74
C ARG A 155 4.61 0.70 -6.11
N TYR A 156 4.34 0.39 -4.84
CA TYR A 156 4.89 -0.80 -4.19
C TYR A 156 4.56 -2.08 -4.96
N LEU A 157 3.29 -2.26 -5.40
CA LEU A 157 2.89 -3.38 -6.25
C LEU A 157 3.72 -3.41 -7.54
N SER A 158 3.92 -2.26 -8.19
CA SER A 158 4.70 -2.13 -9.43
C SER A 158 6.14 -2.62 -9.26
N GLU A 159 6.81 -2.21 -8.20
CA GLU A 159 8.18 -2.60 -7.88
C GLU A 159 8.25 -4.10 -7.50
N TRP A 160 7.30 -4.58 -6.70
CA TRP A 160 7.26 -5.98 -6.29
C TRP A 160 7.00 -6.93 -7.46
N LEU A 161 6.03 -6.62 -8.34
CA LEU A 161 5.77 -7.41 -9.55
C LEU A 161 6.98 -7.43 -10.49
N ALA A 162 7.69 -6.31 -10.63
CA ALA A 162 8.93 -6.26 -11.41
C ALA A 162 10.00 -7.19 -10.83
N HIS A 163 10.16 -7.19 -9.50
CA HIS A 163 11.07 -8.10 -8.80
C HIS A 163 10.69 -9.57 -9.00
N CYS A 164 9.41 -9.90 -8.87
CA CYS A 164 8.90 -11.27 -9.07
C CYS A 164 9.14 -11.76 -10.51
N LEU A 165 8.91 -10.92 -11.51
CA LEU A 165 9.16 -11.27 -12.92
C LEU A 165 10.64 -11.44 -13.26
N ALA A 166 11.51 -10.65 -12.62
CA ALA A 166 12.96 -10.75 -12.84
C ALA A 166 13.59 -11.99 -12.19
N ASN A 167 13.09 -12.41 -11.03
CA ASN A 167 13.71 -13.42 -10.19
C ASN A 167 12.85 -14.67 -9.99
N GLY A 168 11.58 -14.64 -10.36
CA GLY A 168 10.64 -15.74 -10.19
C GLY A 168 10.83 -16.83 -11.23
N ARG A 169 10.54 -18.07 -10.82
CA ARG A 169 10.49 -19.24 -11.71
C ARG A 169 9.13 -19.90 -11.57
N ALA A 170 8.47 -20.15 -12.70
CA ALA A 170 7.21 -20.89 -12.69
C ALA A 170 7.42 -22.30 -12.12
N GLU A 171 6.55 -22.73 -11.24
CA GLU A 171 6.52 -24.10 -10.74
C GLU A 171 5.81 -24.96 -11.80
N VAL A 172 6.59 -25.48 -12.77
CA VAL A 172 6.07 -26.33 -13.83
C VAL A 172 6.19 -27.78 -13.37
N THR A 173 5.07 -28.42 -13.10
CA THR A 173 5.02 -29.88 -12.98
C THR A 173 5.05 -30.45 -14.38
N LEU A 174 6.26 -30.85 -14.85
CA LEU A 174 6.38 -31.52 -16.12
C LEU A 174 5.76 -32.94 -15.99
N PRO A 175 4.80 -33.32 -16.84
CA PRO A 175 4.17 -34.64 -16.78
C PRO A 175 5.05 -35.74 -17.39
N PHE A 176 6.38 -35.65 -17.22
CA PHE A 176 7.29 -36.73 -17.59
C PHE A 176 7.38 -37.72 -16.43
N GLY A 177 6.33 -38.50 -16.26
CA GLY A 177 6.42 -39.75 -15.50
C GLY A 177 7.36 -40.71 -16.22
N THR A 178 8.60 -40.73 -15.82
CA THR A 178 9.48 -41.90 -16.08
C THR A 178 8.93 -43.08 -15.29
N GLN A 179 8.06 -43.86 -15.92
CA GLN A 179 7.79 -45.18 -15.48
C GLN A 179 8.99 -46.03 -15.96
N PRO A 180 9.81 -46.62 -15.06
CA PRO A 180 10.87 -47.56 -15.51
C PRO A 180 10.21 -48.76 -16.17
N PRO A 181 10.74 -49.29 -17.25
CA PRO A 181 10.23 -50.53 -17.86
C PRO A 181 10.43 -51.70 -16.88
N THR A 182 9.35 -52.41 -16.62
CA THR A 182 9.35 -53.72 -15.96
C THR A 182 10.03 -54.79 -16.82
#